data_6ae1e9e54b1144812554f351b2fbb31f
#
_entry.id   6ae1e9e54b1144812554f351b2fbb31f
#
_cell.length_a   1.000
_cell.length_b   1.000
_cell.length_c   1.000
_cell.angle_alpha   90.00
_cell.angle_beta   90.00
_cell.angle_gamma   90.00
#
_symmetry.space_group_name_H-M   'P 1'
#
loop_
_entity.id
_entity.type
_entity.pdbx_description
1 polymer ?
#
loop_
_entity_poly.entity_id
_entity_poly.type
_entity_poly.pdbx_seq_one_letter_code
_entity_poly.pdbx_strand_id
1 'polypeptide(L)' 'EDENLYQALLTVDRRTLQIALLKMKGYSTKEIAPLVHLTTGAIYARLDHLRKKLRKIL' A
#
# COMPACT_ATOMS: atom_id res chain seq x y z
N GLU A 1 -16.15 -13.48 -1.40
CA GLU A 1 -15.39 -12.54 -0.58
C GLU A 1 -13.91 -12.49 -0.96
N ASP A 2 -13.28 -13.66 -1.04
CA ASP A 2 -11.86 -13.76 -1.42
C ASP A 2 -11.65 -13.21 -2.82
N GLU A 3 -12.62 -13.43 -3.70
CA GLU A 3 -12.56 -12.94 -5.07
C GLU A 3 -12.61 -11.42 -5.11
N ASN A 4 -13.44 -10.79 -4.27
CA ASN A 4 -13.54 -9.34 -4.19
C ASN A 4 -12.23 -8.73 -3.68
N LEU A 5 -11.62 -9.36 -2.67
CA LEU A 5 -10.34 -8.91 -2.14
C LEU A 5 -9.25 -9.04 -3.20
N TYR A 6 -9.22 -10.15 -3.90
CA TYR A 6 -8.24 -10.40 -4.96
C TYR A 6 -8.37 -9.36 -6.07
N GLN A 7 -9.60 -9.08 -6.52
CA GLN A 7 -9.84 -8.06 -7.54
C GLN A 7 -9.39 -6.67 -7.08
N ALA A 8 -9.65 -6.33 -5.82
CA ALA A 8 -9.23 -5.06 -5.26
C ALA A 8 -7.70 -4.94 -5.27
N LEU A 9 -6.99 -6.01 -4.90
CA LEU A 9 -5.54 -6.02 -4.90
C LEU A 9 -4.96 -5.87 -6.30
N LEU A 10 -5.62 -6.44 -7.30
CA LEU A 10 -5.19 -6.31 -8.70
C LEU A 10 -5.30 -4.87 -9.21
N THR A 11 -6.18 -4.07 -8.62
CA THR A 11 -6.32 -2.67 -9.03
C THR A 11 -5.35 -1.73 -8.33
N VAL A 12 -4.62 -2.22 -7.33
CA VAL A 12 -3.62 -1.44 -6.61
C VAL A 12 -2.35 -1.39 -7.47
N ASP A 13 -1.76 -0.21 -7.60
CA ASP A 13 -0.56 -0.08 -8.42
C ASP A 13 0.62 -0.80 -7.76
N ARG A 14 1.63 -1.11 -8.58
CA ARG A 14 2.79 -1.87 -8.14
C ARG A 14 3.55 -1.18 -7.01
N ARG A 15 3.67 0.15 -7.05
CA ARG A 15 4.38 0.89 -6.00
C ARG A 15 3.68 0.80 -4.67
N THR A 16 2.36 0.91 -4.67
CA THR A 16 1.58 0.81 -3.44
C THR A 16 1.70 -0.59 -2.85
N LEU A 17 1.67 -1.63 -3.69
CA LEU A 17 1.90 -2.99 -3.21
C LEU A 17 3.29 -3.16 -2.64
N GLN A 18 4.31 -2.59 -3.28
CA GLN A 18 5.68 -2.63 -2.80
C GLN A 18 5.81 -2.01 -1.42
N ILE A 19 5.19 -0.83 -1.23
CA ILE A 19 5.18 -0.14 0.05
C ILE A 19 4.52 -1.00 1.12
N ALA A 20 3.37 -1.59 0.81
CA ALA A 20 2.66 -2.43 1.76
C ALA A 20 3.50 -3.64 2.18
N LEU A 21 4.16 -4.29 1.22
CA LEU A 21 5.02 -5.43 1.50
C LEU A 21 6.20 -5.05 2.39
N LEU A 22 6.83 -3.90 2.14
CA LEU A 22 7.93 -3.42 2.96
C LEU A 22 7.47 -3.10 4.37
N LYS A 23 6.29 -2.51 4.51
CA LYS A 23 5.71 -2.27 5.84
C LYS A 23 5.49 -3.58 6.60
N MET A 24 4.99 -4.60 5.92
CA MET A 24 4.78 -5.91 6.53
C MET A 24 6.08 -6.56 6.98
N LYS A 25 7.19 -6.23 6.32
CA LYS A 25 8.51 -6.72 6.71
C LYS A 25 9.13 -5.93 7.85
N GLY A 26 8.47 -4.86 8.30
CA GLY A 26 8.93 -4.09 9.44
C GLY A 26 9.67 -2.81 9.11
N TYR A 27 9.76 -2.43 7.83
CA TYR A 27 10.42 -1.18 7.45
C TYR A 27 9.57 0.02 7.84
N SER A 28 10.22 1.07 8.33
CA SER A 28 9.54 2.32 8.64
C SER A 28 9.27 3.10 7.35
N THR A 29 8.34 4.06 7.42
CA THR A 29 8.05 4.91 6.26
C THR A 29 9.29 5.68 5.82
N LYS A 30 10.11 6.15 6.77
CA LYS A 30 11.36 6.84 6.45
C LYS A 30 12.33 5.96 5.69
N GLU A 31 12.38 4.68 6.02
CA GLU A 31 13.25 3.72 5.36
C GLU A 31 12.73 3.38 3.96
N ILE A 32 11.42 3.34 3.80
CA ILE A 32 10.80 2.99 2.53
C ILE A 32 10.94 4.12 1.49
N ALA A 33 10.85 5.37 1.95
CA ALA A 33 10.84 6.54 1.07
C ALA A 33 11.96 6.53 0.03
N PRO A 34 13.25 6.37 0.41
CA PRO A 34 14.31 6.34 -0.59
C PRO A 34 14.29 5.10 -1.48
N LEU A 35 13.72 4.00 -0.99
CA LEU A 35 13.67 2.76 -1.76
C LEU A 35 12.66 2.84 -2.92
N VAL A 36 11.59 3.59 -2.73
CA VAL A 36 10.54 3.72 -3.76
C VAL A 36 10.54 5.09 -4.43
N HIS A 37 11.48 5.96 -4.07
CA HIS A 37 11.63 7.31 -4.64
C HIS A 37 10.37 8.16 -4.44
N LEU A 38 9.78 8.07 -3.25
CA LEU A 38 8.62 8.86 -2.87
C LEU A 38 8.89 9.58 -1.55
N THR A 39 8.18 10.67 -1.31
CA THR A 39 8.23 11.34 -0.01
C THR A 39 7.42 10.55 1.01
N THR A 40 7.69 10.76 2.30
CA THR A 40 6.92 10.11 3.35
C THR A 40 5.44 10.47 3.27
N GLY A 41 5.13 11.72 2.93
CA GLY A 41 3.75 12.16 2.75
C GLY A 41 3.03 11.41 1.63
N ALA A 42 3.72 11.21 0.51
CA ALA A 42 3.17 10.45 -0.60
C ALA A 42 2.91 9.00 -0.22
N ILE A 43 3.81 8.42 0.58
CA ILE A 43 3.64 7.05 1.08
C ILE A 43 2.41 6.94 1.97
N TYR A 44 2.24 7.88 2.91
CA TYR A 44 1.07 7.89 3.79
C TYR A 44 -0.22 8.03 2.99
N ALA A 45 -0.22 8.89 1.96
CA ALA A 45 -1.39 9.08 1.11
C ALA A 45 -1.77 7.78 0.39
N ARG A 46 -0.77 7.07 -0.14
CA ARG A 46 -1.01 5.81 -0.85
C ARG A 46 -1.52 4.72 0.09
N LEU A 47 -0.95 4.62 1.28
CA LEU A 47 -1.39 3.64 2.27
C LEU A 47 -2.81 3.93 2.77
N ASP A 48 -3.13 5.20 2.96
CA ASP A 48 -4.47 5.61 3.37
C ASP A 48 -5.50 5.26 2.28
N HIS A 49 -5.15 5.51 1.03
CA HIS A 49 -6.01 5.17 -0.09
C HIS A 49 -6.25 3.65 -0.17
N LEU A 50 -5.21 2.87 0.01
CA LEU A 50 -5.30 1.42 0.03
C LEU A 50 -6.20 0.94 1.18
N ARG A 51 -6.01 1.51 2.36
CA ARG A 51 -6.82 1.17 3.54
C ARG A 51 -8.29 1.43 3.30
N LYS A 52 -8.63 2.57 2.72
CA LYS A 52 -10.01 2.91 2.41
C LYS A 52 -10.61 1.95 1.40
N LYS A 53 -9.83 1.56 0.41
CA LYS A 53 -10.25 0.62 -0.61
C LYS A 53 -10.56 -0.76 -0.01
N LEU A 54 -9.69 -1.25 0.85
CA LEU A 54 -9.88 -2.54 1.50
C LEU A 54 -11.05 -2.51 2.49
N ARG A 55 -11.27 -1.38 3.14
CA ARG A 55 -12.38 -1.23 4.10
C ARG A 55 -13.73 -1.41 3.42
N LYS A 56 -13.87 -0.97 2.19
CA LYS A 56 -15.13 -1.10 1.44
C LYS A 56 -15.44 -2.56 1.10
N ILE A 57 -14.43 -3.41 1.08
CA ILE A 57 -14.58 -4.81 0.70
C ILE A 57 -14.73 -5.70 1.94
N LEU A 58 -13.97 -5.37 2.96
CA LEU A 58 -14.01 -6.12 4.20
C LEU A 58 -15.11 -5.63 5.14
#